data_3ad19e672f4654a68ea792649eeabdf7
#
_entry.id   3ad19e672f4654a68ea792649eeabdf7
#
_cell.length_a   1.000
_cell.length_b   1.000
_cell.length_c   1.000
_cell.angle_alpha   90.00
_cell.angle_beta   90.00
_cell.angle_gamma   90.00
#
_symmetry.space_group_name_H-M   'P 1'
#
loop_
_entity.id
_entity.type
_entity.pdbx_description
1 polymer ?
#
loop_
_entity_poly.entity_id
_entity_poly.type
_entity_poly.pdbx_seq_one_letter_code
_entity_poly.pdbx_strand_id
1 'polypeptide(L)'
;MGRGIRSNDDECCIVLMGDELTDVLSRNRGIDYFSVATRCQYDLSKQLWDLLVSETGSKPTIDQIFELANYSLEKNAEWVATCKENLATVKYSNEAKVDEKIVAQRKAFENAINMQWSDAANTIKSVKDKEKDKKTKGYLYQIQAEYTNKIDPALSQEVLKAGKKLNAAILSPIAGIQYQRTINTIPQAQAISTNLDAEKLGLNELLVYVDGILANLCMGSEYEKFEEALSQIGTILGFVCSRPDKETGGYGPDNLWAIDTGKYLVIECKTEATTQTIKKDYCNQLSGSVNWFKENYVYPNECVPIMIHPSKVVDEVASPDENMRVMTEKELTCFRKNLRDFYSTLCQNGNLSDVNKINELLRIYKLRKDDIVNRYTVKFERKD
;
A
#
# COMPACT_ATOMS: atom_id res chain seq x y z
N MET A 1 23.13 -1.27 -19.02
CA MET A 1 23.25 -1.17 -20.47
C MET A 1 22.38 -0.07 -21.10
N GLY A 2 21.26 0.34 -20.60
CA GLY A 2 20.33 1.29 -21.23
C GLY A 2 20.70 2.81 -21.15
N ARG A 3 21.91 3.18 -20.83
CA ARG A 3 22.32 4.60 -20.69
C ARG A 3 23.37 5.07 -21.71
N GLY A 4 23.84 4.22 -22.60
CA GLY A 4 24.82 4.57 -23.63
C GLY A 4 24.19 5.35 -24.79
N ILE A 5 22.94 5.06 -25.14
CA ILE A 5 22.20 5.70 -26.24
C ILE A 5 21.11 6.58 -25.65
N ARG A 6 21.17 7.89 -25.90
CA ARG A 6 20.24 8.91 -25.39
C ARG A 6 19.48 9.62 -26.50
N SER A 7 20.00 9.56 -27.73
CA SER A 7 19.43 10.14 -28.92
C SER A 7 19.63 9.20 -30.10
N ASN A 8 18.99 9.54 -31.24
CA ASN A 8 19.17 8.80 -32.49
C ASN A 8 20.57 8.94 -33.10
N ASP A 9 21.35 9.88 -32.59
CA ASP A 9 22.72 10.17 -33.07
C ASP A 9 23.80 9.55 -32.18
N ASP A 10 23.41 8.88 -31.08
CA ASP A 10 24.35 8.23 -30.18
C ASP A 10 24.70 6.83 -30.69
N GLU A 11 25.99 6.51 -30.67
CA GLU A 11 26.51 5.17 -30.98
C GLU A 11 27.14 4.55 -29.71
N CYS A 12 27.01 3.28 -29.57
CA CYS A 12 27.57 2.56 -28.43
C CYS A 12 27.99 1.14 -28.82
N CYS A 13 29.21 0.78 -28.52
CA CYS A 13 29.70 -0.60 -28.63
C CYS A 13 29.69 -1.26 -27.25
N ILE A 14 29.14 -2.48 -27.16
CA ILE A 14 29.07 -3.25 -25.90
C ILE A 14 29.96 -4.49 -26.05
N VAL A 15 31.05 -4.54 -25.29
CA VAL A 15 31.94 -5.70 -25.24
C VAL A 15 31.52 -6.61 -24.08
N LEU A 16 31.14 -7.82 -24.41
CA LEU A 16 30.75 -8.85 -23.44
C LEU A 16 31.98 -9.70 -23.09
N MET A 17 32.43 -9.64 -21.83
CA MET A 17 33.63 -10.35 -21.37
C MET A 17 33.33 -11.21 -20.16
N GLY A 18 34.01 -12.36 -20.09
CA GLY A 18 34.00 -13.27 -18.94
C GLY A 18 33.18 -14.54 -19.14
N ASP A 19 33.67 -15.62 -18.57
CA ASP A 19 33.09 -16.97 -18.72
C ASP A 19 31.71 -17.08 -18.08
N GLU A 20 31.50 -16.44 -16.93
CA GLU A 20 30.20 -16.44 -16.26
C GLU A 20 29.10 -15.77 -17.11
N LEU A 21 29.41 -14.67 -17.80
CA LEU A 21 28.48 -14.03 -18.70
C LEU A 21 28.14 -14.90 -19.92
N THR A 22 29.17 -15.57 -20.47
CA THR A 22 29.00 -16.50 -21.57
C THR A 22 28.12 -17.69 -21.16
N ASP A 23 28.30 -18.21 -19.96
CA ASP A 23 27.45 -19.26 -19.40
C ASP A 23 25.99 -18.80 -19.20
N VAL A 24 25.76 -17.60 -18.70
CA VAL A 24 24.42 -17.04 -18.57
C VAL A 24 23.75 -16.91 -19.93
N LEU A 25 24.45 -16.42 -20.93
CA LEU A 25 23.88 -16.18 -22.26
C LEU A 25 23.61 -17.48 -23.02
N SER A 26 24.53 -18.46 -22.95
CA SER A 26 24.47 -19.68 -23.76
C SER A 26 23.83 -20.86 -23.01
N ARG A 27 24.29 -21.22 -21.80
CA ARG A 27 23.81 -22.39 -21.07
C ARG A 27 22.49 -22.16 -20.34
N ASN A 28 22.30 -20.97 -19.78
CA ASN A 28 21.13 -20.64 -19.00
C ASN A 28 20.04 -19.94 -19.82
N ARG A 29 20.13 -19.96 -21.15
CA ARG A 29 19.17 -19.34 -22.06
C ARG A 29 18.95 -17.85 -21.81
N GLY A 30 19.95 -17.17 -21.25
CA GLY A 30 19.86 -15.72 -20.98
C GLY A 30 19.60 -14.90 -22.23
N ILE A 31 20.04 -15.39 -23.41
CA ILE A 31 19.76 -14.76 -24.71
C ILE A 31 18.26 -14.69 -25.03
N ASP A 32 17.45 -15.59 -24.48
CA ASP A 32 15.99 -15.59 -24.70
C ASP A 32 15.30 -14.40 -24.05
N TYR A 33 15.97 -13.72 -23.12
CA TYR A 33 15.48 -12.48 -22.48
C TYR A 33 15.88 -11.21 -23.22
N PHE A 34 16.67 -11.31 -24.28
CA PHE A 34 16.98 -10.16 -25.13
C PHE A 34 15.73 -9.71 -25.90
N SER A 35 15.58 -8.39 -26.06
CA SER A 35 14.61 -7.87 -27.03
C SER A 35 14.95 -8.39 -28.44
N VAL A 36 13.95 -8.46 -29.32
CA VAL A 36 14.16 -8.94 -30.69
C VAL A 36 15.25 -8.13 -31.38
N ALA A 37 15.29 -6.80 -31.19
CA ALA A 37 16.33 -5.94 -31.74
C ALA A 37 17.72 -6.23 -31.15
N THR A 38 17.82 -6.40 -29.83
CA THR A 38 19.09 -6.71 -29.15
C THR A 38 19.62 -8.07 -29.60
N ARG A 39 18.74 -9.04 -29.77
CA ARG A 39 19.10 -10.37 -30.29
C ARG A 39 19.60 -10.29 -31.72
N CYS A 40 18.92 -9.55 -32.58
CA CYS A 40 19.33 -9.30 -33.94
C CYS A 40 20.77 -8.71 -34.03
N GLN A 41 21.06 -7.71 -33.20
CA GLN A 41 22.41 -7.13 -33.12
C GLN A 41 23.47 -8.10 -32.57
N TYR A 42 23.09 -8.90 -31.57
CA TYR A 42 23.97 -9.95 -31.06
C TYR A 42 24.29 -11.02 -32.11
N ASP A 43 23.29 -11.47 -32.83
CA ASP A 43 23.44 -12.46 -33.88
C ASP A 43 24.28 -11.92 -35.05
N LEU A 44 24.15 -10.65 -35.44
CA LEU A 44 25.01 -9.97 -36.41
C LEU A 44 26.48 -9.95 -35.92
N SER A 45 26.71 -9.57 -34.67
CA SER A 45 28.04 -9.54 -34.09
C SER A 45 28.69 -10.95 -34.06
N LYS A 46 27.90 -11.97 -33.82
CA LYS A 46 28.35 -13.34 -33.85
C LYS A 46 28.73 -13.82 -35.27
N GLN A 47 27.94 -13.45 -36.27
CA GLN A 47 28.24 -13.73 -37.67
C GLN A 47 29.56 -13.10 -38.09
N LEU A 48 29.82 -11.85 -37.70
CA LEU A 48 31.10 -11.18 -37.97
C LEU A 48 32.28 -11.89 -37.29
N TRP A 49 32.10 -12.31 -36.05
CA TRP A 49 33.10 -13.12 -35.35
C TRP A 49 33.41 -14.39 -36.09
N ASP A 50 32.40 -15.15 -36.53
CA ASP A 50 32.56 -16.38 -37.25
C ASP A 50 33.23 -16.17 -38.62
N LEU A 51 32.95 -15.06 -39.31
CA LEU A 51 33.64 -14.67 -40.55
C LEU A 51 35.13 -14.41 -40.30
N LEU A 52 35.47 -13.60 -39.31
CA LEU A 52 36.88 -13.33 -38.97
C LEU A 52 37.65 -14.61 -38.60
N VAL A 53 37.05 -15.52 -37.86
CA VAL A 53 37.65 -16.81 -37.54
C VAL A 53 37.87 -17.64 -38.82
N SER A 54 36.93 -17.64 -39.76
CA SER A 54 37.02 -18.37 -41.00
C SER A 54 38.13 -17.83 -41.95
N GLU A 55 38.32 -16.51 -41.97
CA GLU A 55 39.32 -15.82 -42.77
C GLU A 55 40.74 -15.99 -42.22
N THR A 56 40.89 -15.89 -40.91
CA THR A 56 42.21 -15.89 -40.25
C THR A 56 42.62 -17.28 -39.77
N GLY A 57 41.72 -18.25 -39.74
CA GLY A 57 41.96 -19.58 -39.19
C GLY A 57 42.22 -19.60 -37.67
N SER A 58 42.04 -18.48 -36.97
CA SER A 58 42.28 -18.31 -35.56
C SER A 58 41.23 -17.41 -34.89
N LYS A 59 41.19 -17.42 -33.55
CA LYS A 59 40.34 -16.46 -32.82
C LYS A 59 40.81 -15.03 -33.10
N PRO A 60 39.89 -14.07 -33.27
CA PRO A 60 40.24 -12.67 -33.47
C PRO A 60 41.13 -12.12 -32.35
N THR A 61 42.10 -11.32 -32.73
CA THR A 61 42.96 -10.62 -31.78
C THR A 61 42.21 -9.44 -31.14
N ILE A 62 42.75 -8.92 -30.03
CA ILE A 62 42.17 -7.74 -29.36
C ILE A 62 42.11 -6.54 -30.33
N ASP A 63 43.17 -6.36 -31.15
CA ASP A 63 43.24 -5.25 -32.12
C ASP A 63 42.12 -5.36 -33.16
N GLN A 64 41.84 -6.54 -33.68
CA GLN A 64 40.72 -6.75 -34.63
C GLN A 64 39.36 -6.52 -33.96
N ILE A 65 39.19 -6.86 -32.68
CA ILE A 65 37.96 -6.55 -31.94
C ILE A 65 37.80 -5.02 -31.78
N PHE A 66 38.85 -4.29 -31.45
CA PHE A 66 38.84 -2.84 -31.39
C PHE A 66 38.58 -2.20 -32.74
N GLU A 67 39.16 -2.71 -33.80
CA GLU A 67 38.88 -2.24 -35.16
C GLU A 67 37.40 -2.32 -35.53
N LEU A 68 36.76 -3.49 -35.25
CA LEU A 68 35.31 -3.66 -35.41
C LEU A 68 34.49 -2.70 -34.53
N ALA A 69 34.93 -2.45 -33.30
CA ALA A 69 34.26 -1.51 -32.42
C ALA A 69 34.35 -0.07 -32.95
N ASN A 70 35.47 0.30 -33.54
CA ASN A 70 35.69 1.62 -34.12
C ASN A 70 34.77 1.89 -35.33
N TYR A 71 34.41 0.92 -36.14
CA TYR A 71 33.42 1.10 -37.20
C TYR A 71 32.09 1.63 -36.67
N SER A 72 31.65 1.16 -35.47
CA SER A 72 30.46 1.69 -34.82
C SER A 72 30.70 3.09 -34.22
N LEU A 73 31.82 3.30 -33.51
CA LEU A 73 32.09 4.53 -32.78
C LEU A 73 32.37 5.70 -33.73
N GLU A 74 33.03 5.45 -34.88
CA GLU A 74 33.35 6.42 -35.92
C GLU A 74 32.20 6.62 -36.92
N LYS A 75 31.09 5.95 -36.73
CA LYS A 75 29.90 6.01 -37.60
C LYS A 75 30.25 5.70 -39.06
N ASN A 76 31.02 4.64 -39.28
CA ASN A 76 31.33 4.20 -40.64
C ASN A 76 30.01 3.98 -41.42
N ALA A 77 29.89 4.62 -42.58
CA ALA A 77 28.64 4.70 -43.34
C ALA A 77 28.13 3.32 -43.77
N GLU A 78 29.03 2.44 -44.20
CA GLU A 78 28.68 1.07 -44.65
C GLU A 78 28.24 0.21 -43.46
N TRP A 79 28.94 0.34 -42.32
CA TRP A 79 28.58 -0.35 -41.10
C TRP A 79 27.21 0.08 -40.56
N VAL A 80 26.95 1.40 -40.53
CA VAL A 80 25.65 1.94 -40.11
C VAL A 80 24.53 1.49 -41.03
N ALA A 81 24.78 1.43 -42.34
CA ALA A 81 23.83 0.89 -43.31
C ALA A 81 23.51 -0.59 -43.03
N THR A 82 24.53 -1.41 -42.86
CA THR A 82 24.40 -2.84 -42.53
C THR A 82 23.62 -3.08 -41.25
N CYS A 83 23.92 -2.32 -40.20
CA CYS A 83 23.15 -2.39 -38.94
C CYS A 83 21.69 -2.00 -39.11
N LYS A 84 21.41 -0.93 -39.87
CA LYS A 84 20.03 -0.48 -40.14
C LYS A 84 19.27 -1.50 -40.99
N GLU A 85 19.86 -2.05 -42.02
CA GLU A 85 19.24 -3.09 -42.86
C GLU A 85 18.94 -4.34 -42.02
N ASN A 86 19.87 -4.77 -41.15
CA ASN A 86 19.66 -5.91 -40.29
C ASN A 86 18.53 -5.64 -39.30
N LEU A 87 18.48 -4.48 -38.65
CA LEU A 87 17.39 -4.09 -37.76
C LEU A 87 16.05 -3.93 -38.47
N ALA A 88 16.03 -3.52 -39.74
CA ALA A 88 14.80 -3.41 -40.54
C ALA A 88 14.13 -4.79 -40.77
N THR A 89 14.89 -5.88 -40.68
CA THR A 89 14.34 -7.24 -40.77
C THR A 89 13.57 -7.67 -39.53
N VAL A 90 13.75 -6.96 -38.41
CA VAL A 90 13.13 -7.30 -37.13
C VAL A 90 11.64 -7.09 -37.16
N LYS A 91 10.90 -8.16 -36.97
CA LYS A 91 9.44 -8.11 -36.83
C LYS A 91 9.09 -8.13 -35.35
N TYR A 92 8.52 -7.03 -34.88
CA TYR A 92 7.93 -6.99 -33.55
C TYR A 92 6.58 -7.71 -33.58
N SER A 93 6.37 -8.61 -32.62
CA SER A 93 5.05 -9.23 -32.49
C SER A 93 4.05 -8.14 -32.03
N ASN A 94 3.01 -7.93 -32.83
CA ASN A 94 1.87 -7.10 -32.44
C ASN A 94 1.07 -7.71 -31.26
N GLU A 95 1.41 -8.94 -30.88
CA GLU A 95 0.82 -9.69 -29.77
C GLU A 95 1.63 -9.64 -28.48
N ALA A 96 2.66 -8.81 -28.42
CA ALA A 96 3.43 -8.61 -27.18
C ALA A 96 2.52 -8.03 -26.10
N LYS A 97 1.88 -8.92 -25.33
CA LYS A 97 1.07 -8.56 -24.17
C LYS A 97 1.98 -8.49 -22.95
N VAL A 98 1.85 -7.41 -22.22
CA VAL A 98 2.47 -7.35 -20.88
C VAL A 98 1.79 -8.39 -20.00
N ASP A 99 2.57 -9.18 -19.26
CA ASP A 99 2.04 -10.21 -18.35
C ASP A 99 1.06 -9.55 -17.35
N GLU A 100 -0.16 -10.09 -17.27
CA GLU A 100 -1.21 -9.58 -16.39
C GLU A 100 -0.75 -9.46 -14.93
N LYS A 101 0.18 -10.31 -14.50
CA LYS A 101 0.75 -10.26 -13.14
C LYS A 101 1.60 -9.00 -12.93
N ILE A 102 2.37 -8.58 -13.94
CA ILE A 102 3.19 -7.36 -13.87
C ILE A 102 2.28 -6.12 -13.87
N VAL A 103 1.24 -6.12 -14.70
CA VAL A 103 0.22 -5.06 -14.71
C VAL A 103 -0.47 -4.95 -13.35
N ALA A 104 -0.85 -6.10 -12.76
CA ALA A 104 -1.48 -6.14 -11.45
C ALA A 104 -0.54 -5.65 -10.34
N GLN A 105 0.75 -6.03 -10.37
CA GLN A 105 1.74 -5.53 -9.40
C GLN A 105 1.90 -4.01 -9.50
N ARG A 106 1.95 -3.47 -10.72
CA ARG A 106 2.00 -2.01 -10.92
C ARG A 106 0.77 -1.31 -10.37
N LYS A 107 -0.43 -1.83 -10.69
CA LYS A 107 -1.69 -1.28 -10.17
C LYS A 107 -1.79 -1.37 -8.65
N ALA A 108 -1.37 -2.49 -8.05
CA ALA A 108 -1.34 -2.65 -6.61
C ALA A 108 -0.38 -1.65 -5.95
N PHE A 109 0.77 -1.40 -6.55
CA PHE A 109 1.71 -0.39 -6.08
C PHE A 109 1.11 1.02 -6.16
N GLU A 110 0.39 1.37 -7.23
CA GLU A 110 -0.30 2.66 -7.36
C GLU A 110 -1.40 2.82 -6.31
N ASN A 111 -2.18 1.77 -6.04
CA ASN A 111 -3.14 1.77 -4.94
C ASN A 111 -2.44 1.98 -3.58
N ALA A 112 -1.30 1.31 -3.36
CA ALA A 112 -0.54 1.40 -2.11
C ALA A 112 0.06 2.80 -1.88
N ILE A 113 0.55 3.49 -2.92
CA ILE A 113 0.98 4.89 -2.83
C ILE A 113 -0.17 5.79 -2.35
N ASN A 114 -1.40 5.49 -2.78
CA ASN A 114 -2.61 6.21 -2.37
C ASN A 114 -3.20 5.66 -1.05
N MET A 115 -2.44 4.87 -0.29
CA MET A 115 -2.86 4.24 0.97
C MET A 115 -4.11 3.35 0.86
N GLN A 116 -4.43 2.88 -0.34
CA GLN A 116 -5.56 1.97 -0.61
C GLN A 116 -5.10 0.52 -0.46
N TRP A 117 -4.72 0.13 0.77
CA TRP A 117 -4.07 -1.14 1.07
C TRP A 117 -4.94 -2.36 0.74
N SER A 118 -6.23 -2.29 1.04
CA SER A 118 -7.19 -3.35 0.71
C SER A 118 -7.30 -3.58 -0.81
N ASP A 119 -7.36 -2.49 -1.58
CA ASP A 119 -7.41 -2.57 -3.04
C ASP A 119 -6.10 -3.10 -3.63
N ALA A 120 -4.95 -2.72 -3.04
CA ALA A 120 -3.65 -3.25 -3.41
C ALA A 120 -3.57 -4.78 -3.18
N ALA A 121 -3.96 -5.25 -2.00
CA ALA A 121 -3.98 -6.68 -1.65
C ALA A 121 -4.94 -7.47 -2.56
N ASN A 122 -6.15 -6.94 -2.81
CA ASN A 122 -7.16 -7.57 -3.66
C ASN A 122 -6.73 -7.63 -5.14
N THR A 123 -6.03 -6.60 -5.63
CA THR A 123 -5.46 -6.60 -6.98
C THR A 123 -4.49 -7.76 -7.18
N ILE A 124 -3.57 -7.97 -6.22
CA ILE A 124 -2.64 -9.12 -6.26
C ILE A 124 -3.39 -10.44 -6.14
N LYS A 125 -4.37 -10.53 -5.22
CA LYS A 125 -5.18 -11.73 -5.03
C LYS A 125 -5.85 -12.19 -6.32
N SER A 126 -6.38 -11.27 -7.11
CA SER A 126 -7.10 -11.58 -8.35
C SER A 126 -6.25 -12.31 -9.40
N VAL A 127 -4.98 -11.97 -9.54
CA VAL A 127 -4.04 -12.62 -10.45
C VAL A 127 -3.39 -13.86 -9.85
N LYS A 128 -3.12 -13.84 -8.53
CA LYS A 128 -2.63 -14.99 -7.78
C LYS A 128 -3.58 -16.18 -7.87
N ASP A 129 -4.89 -15.96 -7.76
CA ASP A 129 -5.87 -17.04 -7.78
C ASP A 129 -5.93 -17.75 -9.14
N LYS A 130 -5.61 -17.04 -10.23
CA LYS A 130 -5.51 -17.58 -11.58
C LYS A 130 -4.16 -18.26 -11.89
N GLU A 131 -3.12 -17.97 -11.10
CA GLU A 131 -1.77 -18.50 -11.35
C GLU A 131 -1.67 -20.00 -11.10
N LYS A 132 -1.07 -20.72 -12.05
CA LYS A 132 -0.89 -22.18 -12.03
C LYS A 132 0.51 -22.59 -11.58
N ASP A 133 1.53 -21.79 -11.91
CA ASP A 133 2.90 -22.07 -11.47
C ASP A 133 3.05 -21.88 -9.97
N LYS A 134 3.43 -22.94 -9.27
CA LYS A 134 3.50 -22.91 -7.80
C LYS A 134 4.49 -21.89 -7.26
N LYS A 135 5.65 -21.73 -7.91
CA LYS A 135 6.68 -20.79 -7.44
C LYS A 135 6.21 -19.36 -7.60
N THR A 136 5.70 -19.00 -8.77
CA THR A 136 5.13 -17.69 -9.06
C THR A 136 3.93 -17.40 -8.15
N LYS A 137 3.04 -18.36 -7.97
CA LYS A 137 1.90 -18.24 -7.05
C LYS A 137 2.35 -17.97 -5.61
N GLY A 138 3.36 -18.70 -5.13
CA GLY A 138 3.94 -18.46 -3.80
C GLY A 138 4.53 -17.06 -3.67
N TYR A 139 5.20 -16.54 -4.69
CA TYR A 139 5.70 -15.17 -4.72
C TYR A 139 4.57 -14.12 -4.68
N LEU A 140 3.48 -14.33 -5.43
CA LEU A 140 2.31 -13.47 -5.39
C LEU A 140 1.62 -13.48 -4.01
N TYR A 141 1.64 -14.61 -3.29
CA TYR A 141 1.21 -14.67 -1.89
C TYR A 141 2.03 -13.76 -0.99
N GLN A 142 3.37 -13.72 -1.17
CA GLN A 142 4.23 -12.82 -0.40
C GLN A 142 3.87 -11.35 -0.68
N ILE A 143 3.72 -10.95 -1.95
CA ILE A 143 3.34 -9.57 -2.31
C ILE A 143 1.97 -9.22 -1.71
N GLN A 144 1.00 -10.14 -1.78
CA GLN A 144 -0.30 -9.94 -1.15
C GLN A 144 -0.16 -9.75 0.36
N ALA A 145 0.68 -10.57 1.02
CA ALA A 145 0.90 -10.48 2.45
C ALA A 145 1.52 -9.13 2.87
N GLU A 146 2.41 -8.56 2.06
CA GLU A 146 3.01 -7.25 2.32
C GLU A 146 1.95 -6.15 2.42
N TYR A 147 1.00 -6.09 1.48
CA TYR A 147 -0.11 -5.13 1.53
C TYR A 147 -1.10 -5.47 2.64
N THR A 148 -1.44 -6.75 2.81
CA THR A 148 -2.34 -7.20 3.88
C THR A 148 -1.80 -6.84 5.27
N ASN A 149 -0.48 -6.83 5.46
CA ASN A 149 0.15 -6.49 6.74
C ASN A 149 -0.12 -5.05 7.20
N LYS A 150 -0.51 -4.16 6.29
CA LYS A 150 -0.89 -2.78 6.63
C LYS A 150 -2.31 -2.68 7.21
N ILE A 151 -3.12 -3.71 7.02
CA ILE A 151 -4.53 -3.75 7.40
C ILE A 151 -4.77 -4.76 8.51
N ASP A 152 -4.22 -5.97 8.33
CA ASP A 152 -4.42 -7.13 9.18
C ASP A 152 -3.12 -7.93 9.29
N PRO A 153 -2.26 -7.60 10.28
CA PRO A 153 -0.99 -8.30 10.48
C PRO A 153 -1.15 -9.81 10.72
N ALA A 154 -2.22 -10.24 11.40
CA ALA A 154 -2.46 -11.67 11.66
C ALA A 154 -2.80 -12.42 10.36
N LEU A 155 -3.72 -11.90 9.56
CA LEU A 155 -4.08 -12.46 8.26
C LEU A 155 -2.89 -12.46 7.30
N SER A 156 -2.04 -11.41 7.34
CA SER A 156 -0.81 -11.34 6.54
C SER A 156 0.08 -12.55 6.78
N GLN A 157 0.26 -13.00 8.03
CA GLN A 157 1.09 -14.16 8.35
C GLN A 157 0.47 -15.47 7.85
N GLU A 158 -0.85 -15.60 7.89
CA GLU A 158 -1.54 -16.76 7.31
C GLU A 158 -1.43 -16.79 5.78
N VAL A 159 -1.54 -15.63 5.12
CA VAL A 159 -1.32 -15.48 3.67
C VAL A 159 0.12 -15.88 3.31
N LEU A 160 1.11 -15.38 4.07
CA LEU A 160 2.52 -15.70 3.86
C LEU A 160 2.81 -17.20 4.08
N LYS A 161 2.21 -17.81 5.11
CA LYS A 161 2.31 -19.23 5.41
C LYS A 161 1.76 -20.10 4.27
N ALA A 162 0.65 -19.69 3.65
CA ALA A 162 0.11 -20.36 2.48
C ALA A 162 1.07 -20.27 1.28
N GLY A 163 1.67 -19.11 1.04
CA GLY A 163 2.68 -18.92 0.00
C GLY A 163 3.93 -19.74 0.22
N LYS A 164 4.41 -19.84 1.48
CA LYS A 164 5.62 -20.61 1.86
C LYS A 164 5.49 -22.10 1.54
N LYS A 165 4.29 -22.67 1.63
CA LYS A 165 4.02 -24.06 1.23
C LYS A 165 4.20 -24.29 -0.29
N LEU A 166 4.06 -23.25 -1.10
CA LEU A 166 4.16 -23.32 -2.56
C LEU A 166 5.56 -22.94 -3.06
N ASN A 167 6.23 -22.03 -2.37
CA ASN A 167 7.55 -21.51 -2.73
C ASN A 167 8.42 -21.36 -1.48
N ALA A 168 9.36 -22.27 -1.29
CA ALA A 168 10.26 -22.25 -0.13
C ALA A 168 11.24 -21.05 -0.13
N ALA A 169 11.41 -20.36 -1.27
CA ALA A 169 12.33 -19.23 -1.39
C ALA A 169 11.78 -17.88 -0.87
N ILE A 170 10.46 -17.79 -0.61
CA ILE A 170 9.86 -16.58 -0.05
C ILE A 170 10.12 -16.43 1.45
N LEU A 171 9.79 -15.27 2.01
CA LEU A 171 9.91 -14.99 3.44
C LEU A 171 9.15 -16.04 4.27
N SER A 172 9.64 -16.28 5.48
CA SER A 172 8.96 -17.17 6.44
C SER A 172 8.05 -16.36 7.34
N PRO A 173 6.85 -16.87 7.69
CA PRO A 173 6.01 -16.24 8.70
C PRO A 173 6.75 -16.13 10.03
N ILE A 174 6.47 -15.09 10.80
CA ILE A 174 6.92 -14.97 12.18
C ILE A 174 6.09 -15.89 13.10
N ALA A 175 6.67 -16.30 14.22
CA ALA A 175 6.01 -17.15 15.20
C ALA A 175 5.11 -16.33 16.12
N GLY A 176 3.87 -16.10 15.70
CA GLY A 176 2.85 -15.38 16.47
C GLY A 176 3.01 -13.85 16.39
N ILE A 177 1.87 -13.17 16.37
CA ILE A 177 1.79 -11.72 16.53
C ILE A 177 1.35 -11.48 17.97
N GLN A 178 2.13 -10.68 18.69
CA GLN A 178 1.74 -10.21 20.01
C GLN A 178 1.16 -8.81 19.87
N TYR A 179 -0.03 -8.61 20.42
CA TYR A 179 -0.65 -7.30 20.48
C TYR A 179 0.23 -6.32 21.27
N GLN A 180 0.53 -5.19 20.64
CA GLN A 180 1.27 -4.11 21.29
C GLN A 180 0.30 -3.03 21.74
N ARG A 181 0.33 -2.70 23.04
CA ARG A 181 -0.56 -1.68 23.59
C ARG A 181 -0.33 -0.33 22.91
N THR A 182 -1.41 0.26 22.49
CA THR A 182 -1.46 1.59 21.87
C THR A 182 -1.37 2.63 22.99
N ILE A 183 -0.36 3.51 22.98
CA ILE A 183 -0.15 4.53 23.99
C ILE A 183 0.06 5.87 23.31
N ASN A 184 -0.63 6.92 23.76
CA ASN A 184 -0.44 8.28 23.30
C ASN A 184 0.12 9.15 24.43
N THR A 185 1.31 9.70 24.19
CA THR A 185 2.00 10.60 25.13
C THR A 185 2.34 11.95 24.51
N ILE A 186 2.02 12.14 23.23
CA ILE A 186 2.38 13.35 22.47
C ILE A 186 1.15 14.25 22.36
N PRO A 187 1.27 15.56 22.58
CA PRO A 187 0.18 16.50 22.35
C PRO A 187 -0.33 16.44 20.91
N GLN A 188 -1.66 16.47 20.72
CA GLN A 188 -2.33 16.24 19.44
C GLN A 188 -1.73 17.07 18.28
N ALA A 189 -1.58 18.39 18.45
CA ALA A 189 -1.05 19.25 17.39
C ALA A 189 0.42 18.93 17.04
N GLN A 190 1.22 18.54 18.03
CA GLN A 190 2.60 18.10 17.81
C GLN A 190 2.64 16.77 17.06
N ALA A 191 1.76 15.83 17.39
CA ALA A 191 1.66 14.56 16.69
C ALA A 191 1.26 14.76 15.22
N ILE A 192 0.30 15.63 14.93
CA ILE A 192 -0.08 15.99 13.55
C ILE A 192 1.12 16.54 12.78
N SER A 193 1.83 17.54 13.34
CA SER A 193 3.02 18.11 12.72
C SER A 193 4.08 17.04 12.41
N THR A 194 4.37 16.17 13.38
CA THR A 194 5.36 15.09 13.22
C THR A 194 4.94 14.08 12.13
N ASN A 195 3.67 13.70 12.09
CA ASN A 195 3.15 12.77 11.10
C ASN A 195 3.22 13.36 9.68
N LEU A 196 2.87 14.64 9.51
CA LEU A 196 2.95 15.32 8.22
C LEU A 196 4.39 15.48 7.73
N ASP A 197 5.35 15.76 8.63
CA ASP A 197 6.77 15.81 8.28
C ASP A 197 7.32 14.42 7.88
N ALA A 198 6.84 13.36 8.50
CA ALA A 198 7.26 11.99 8.19
C ALA A 198 6.76 11.53 6.80
N GLU A 199 5.53 11.88 6.43
CA GLU A 199 4.92 11.51 5.14
C GLU A 199 5.54 12.27 3.96
N LYS A 200 6.16 13.44 4.18
CA LYS A 200 6.79 14.29 3.16
C LYS A 200 5.88 14.62 1.97
N LEU A 201 4.57 14.66 2.19
CA LEU A 201 3.60 15.00 1.16
C LEU A 201 3.64 16.50 0.83
N GLY A 202 3.52 16.82 -0.45
CA GLY A 202 3.24 18.19 -0.89
C GLY A 202 1.82 18.63 -0.49
N LEU A 203 1.55 19.93 -0.50
CA LEU A 203 0.26 20.49 -0.07
C LEU A 203 -0.93 19.90 -0.83
N ASN A 204 -0.81 19.73 -2.15
CA ASN A 204 -1.85 19.15 -2.99
C ASN A 204 -1.97 17.63 -2.78
N GLU A 205 -0.84 16.95 -2.60
CA GLU A 205 -0.80 15.52 -2.34
C GLU A 205 -1.48 15.18 -1.01
N LEU A 206 -1.28 16.01 0.01
CA LEU A 206 -1.96 15.85 1.30
C LEU A 206 -3.49 15.96 1.16
N LEU A 207 -3.99 16.90 0.37
CA LEU A 207 -5.44 17.02 0.14
C LEU A 207 -6.00 15.82 -0.61
N VAL A 208 -5.30 15.32 -1.63
CA VAL A 208 -5.69 14.11 -2.36
C VAL A 208 -5.68 12.89 -1.43
N TYR A 209 -4.68 12.79 -0.57
CA TYR A 209 -4.59 11.72 0.43
C TYR A 209 -5.78 11.76 1.42
N VAL A 210 -6.07 12.93 1.99
CA VAL A 210 -7.20 13.10 2.91
C VAL A 210 -8.54 12.82 2.21
N ASP A 211 -8.76 13.33 0.99
CA ASP A 211 -9.97 13.08 0.22
C ASP A 211 -10.13 11.58 -0.12
N GLY A 212 -9.01 10.88 -0.38
CA GLY A 212 -9.01 9.43 -0.60
C GLY A 212 -9.47 8.63 0.63
N ILE A 213 -9.00 9.00 1.83
CA ILE A 213 -9.45 8.38 3.08
C ILE A 213 -10.94 8.68 3.30
N LEU A 214 -11.35 9.94 3.16
CA LEU A 214 -12.72 10.37 3.37
C LEU A 214 -13.71 9.70 2.41
N ALA A 215 -13.29 9.30 1.22
CA ALA A 215 -14.14 8.58 0.28
C ALA A 215 -14.64 7.23 0.84
N ASN A 216 -13.84 6.56 1.66
CA ASN A 216 -14.18 5.30 2.30
C ASN A 216 -14.89 5.48 3.67
N LEU A 217 -14.89 6.67 4.24
CA LEU A 217 -15.49 6.95 5.55
C LEU A 217 -16.97 7.38 5.40
N CYS A 218 -17.79 6.54 4.77
CA CYS A 218 -19.22 6.78 4.53
C CYS A 218 -20.07 5.62 5.03
N MET A 219 -21.28 5.90 5.49
CA MET A 219 -22.25 4.82 5.75
C MET A 219 -22.53 4.05 4.45
N GLY A 220 -22.58 2.71 4.56
CA GLY A 220 -22.73 1.81 3.41
C GLY A 220 -21.43 1.48 2.67
N SER A 221 -20.29 2.04 3.07
CA SER A 221 -18.98 1.56 2.58
C SER A 221 -18.71 0.15 3.07
N GLU A 222 -17.98 -0.62 2.27
CA GLU A 222 -17.47 -1.93 2.65
C GLU A 222 -16.77 -1.85 4.02
N TYR A 223 -17.14 -2.73 4.95
CA TYR A 223 -16.74 -2.61 6.36
C TYR A 223 -15.22 -2.54 6.55
N GLU A 224 -14.43 -3.36 5.82
CA GLU A 224 -12.97 -3.36 5.93
C GLU A 224 -12.36 -2.01 5.52
N LYS A 225 -12.87 -1.40 4.43
CA LYS A 225 -12.40 -0.10 3.96
C LYS A 225 -12.78 1.03 4.89
N PHE A 226 -13.98 0.93 5.48
CA PHE A 226 -14.43 1.93 6.46
C PHE A 226 -13.57 1.91 7.72
N GLU A 227 -13.34 0.72 8.29
CA GLU A 227 -12.55 0.55 9.52
C GLU A 227 -11.09 0.98 9.30
N GLU A 228 -10.51 0.68 8.13
CA GLU A 228 -9.19 1.13 7.73
C GLU A 228 -9.14 2.65 7.64
N ALA A 229 -10.09 3.27 6.92
CA ALA A 229 -10.19 4.71 6.80
C ALA A 229 -10.36 5.40 8.15
N LEU A 230 -11.16 4.82 9.05
CA LEU A 230 -11.35 5.33 10.40
C LEU A 230 -10.05 5.32 11.20
N SER A 231 -9.26 4.25 11.13
CA SER A 231 -7.94 4.17 11.78
C SER A 231 -6.97 5.22 11.22
N GLN A 232 -6.93 5.39 9.88
CA GLN A 232 -6.10 6.40 9.22
C GLN A 232 -6.49 7.82 9.64
N ILE A 233 -7.80 8.12 9.73
CA ILE A 233 -8.31 9.41 10.20
C ILE A 233 -7.86 9.70 11.64
N GLY A 234 -7.95 8.72 12.53
CA GLY A 234 -7.45 8.90 13.90
C GLY A 234 -5.97 9.24 13.91
N THR A 235 -5.16 8.57 13.09
CA THR A 235 -3.72 8.80 12.98
C THR A 235 -3.39 10.19 12.44
N ILE A 236 -4.04 10.63 11.37
CA ILE A 236 -3.81 11.99 10.84
C ILE A 236 -4.33 13.09 11.78
N LEU A 237 -5.29 12.79 12.64
CA LEU A 237 -5.72 13.67 13.73
C LEU A 237 -4.76 13.70 14.93
N GLY A 238 -3.63 13.00 14.85
CA GLY A 238 -2.60 13.00 15.89
C GLY A 238 -2.91 12.06 17.05
N PHE A 239 -3.80 11.11 16.88
CA PHE A 239 -4.04 10.02 17.83
C PHE A 239 -3.18 8.82 17.49
N VAL A 240 -2.96 7.93 18.46
CA VAL A 240 -2.33 6.65 18.19
C VAL A 240 -3.44 5.61 18.07
N CYS A 241 -3.55 5.01 16.88
CA CYS A 241 -4.63 4.13 16.53
C CYS A 241 -4.15 2.70 16.28
N SER A 242 -4.98 1.72 16.62
CA SER A 242 -4.80 0.31 16.29
C SER A 242 -6.13 -0.33 15.93
N ARG A 243 -6.05 -1.51 15.33
CA ARG A 243 -7.21 -2.35 15.00
C ARG A 243 -7.04 -3.71 15.69
N PRO A 244 -7.34 -3.79 17.00
CA PRO A 244 -7.05 -4.98 17.80
C PRO A 244 -7.68 -6.26 17.26
N ASP A 245 -8.90 -6.22 16.71
CA ASP A 245 -9.55 -7.37 16.07
C ASP A 245 -8.69 -7.96 14.93
N LYS A 246 -8.06 -7.14 14.12
CA LYS A 246 -7.16 -7.55 13.04
C LYS A 246 -5.77 -7.96 13.53
N GLU A 247 -5.27 -7.29 14.56
CA GLU A 247 -3.95 -7.55 15.13
C GLU A 247 -3.91 -8.80 15.99
N THR A 248 -5.05 -9.21 16.56
CA THR A 248 -5.15 -10.38 17.46
C THR A 248 -5.91 -11.58 16.86
N GLY A 249 -6.36 -11.47 15.60
CA GLY A 249 -7.10 -12.53 14.93
C GLY A 249 -8.55 -12.66 15.40
N GLY A 250 -9.23 -11.54 15.57
CA GLY A 250 -10.67 -11.46 15.86
C GLY A 250 -11.01 -11.14 17.32
N TYR A 251 -10.04 -10.65 18.10
CA TYR A 251 -10.28 -10.22 19.49
C TYR A 251 -10.10 -8.72 19.64
N GLY A 252 -11.01 -8.06 20.35
CA GLY A 252 -10.95 -6.62 20.61
C GLY A 252 -11.79 -5.80 19.63
N PRO A 253 -11.73 -4.46 19.75
CA PRO A 253 -12.54 -3.55 18.95
C PRO A 253 -12.06 -3.44 17.49
N ASP A 254 -12.97 -3.06 16.60
CA ASP A 254 -12.68 -2.73 15.19
C ASP A 254 -11.66 -1.57 15.09
N ASN A 255 -11.75 -0.60 16.00
CA ASN A 255 -10.80 0.49 16.15
C ASN A 255 -10.58 0.85 17.63
N LEU A 256 -9.34 1.10 18.01
CA LEU A 256 -8.94 1.64 19.30
C LEU A 256 -8.12 2.90 19.07
N TRP A 257 -8.60 4.03 19.59
CA TRP A 257 -7.87 5.30 19.52
C TRP A 257 -7.39 5.72 20.89
N ALA A 258 -6.08 5.82 21.09
CA ALA A 258 -5.49 6.49 22.25
C ALA A 258 -5.49 8.00 21.97
N ILE A 259 -6.48 8.72 22.49
CA ILE A 259 -6.68 10.16 22.23
C ILE A 259 -5.88 11.05 23.16
N ASP A 260 -5.45 10.53 24.31
CA ASP A 260 -4.61 11.18 25.30
C ASP A 260 -3.98 10.14 26.22
N THR A 261 -3.10 10.57 27.12
CA THR A 261 -2.54 9.69 28.15
C THR A 261 -3.67 9.10 29.01
N GLY A 262 -3.81 7.77 28.92
CA GLY A 262 -4.82 7.02 29.67
C GLY A 262 -6.27 7.18 29.17
N LYS A 263 -6.52 7.88 28.05
CA LYS A 263 -7.86 8.08 27.49
C LYS A 263 -8.01 7.46 26.11
N TYR A 264 -9.02 6.63 25.96
CA TYR A 264 -9.22 5.83 24.77
C TYR A 264 -10.65 5.91 24.24
N LEU A 265 -10.80 5.69 22.92
CA LEU A 265 -12.08 5.40 22.28
C LEU A 265 -12.07 3.95 21.82
N VAL A 266 -13.03 3.17 22.29
CA VAL A 266 -13.29 1.79 21.85
C VAL A 266 -14.42 1.85 20.84
N ILE A 267 -14.14 1.56 19.59
CA ILE A 267 -15.05 1.84 18.47
C ILE A 267 -15.43 0.55 17.75
N GLU A 268 -16.75 0.34 17.60
CA GLU A 268 -17.35 -0.72 16.78
C GLU A 268 -18.08 -0.11 15.59
N CYS A 269 -17.87 -0.67 14.40
CA CYS A 269 -18.38 -0.16 13.13
C CYS A 269 -19.50 -1.06 12.59
N LYS A 270 -20.68 -0.52 12.40
CA LYS A 270 -21.85 -1.22 11.84
C LYS A 270 -22.44 -0.39 10.68
N THR A 271 -21.59 0.00 9.75
CA THR A 271 -21.90 0.94 8.67
C THR A 271 -22.79 0.34 7.58
N GLU A 272 -22.77 -0.98 7.42
CA GLU A 272 -23.63 -1.71 6.48
C GLU A 272 -24.98 -2.11 7.10
N ALA A 273 -25.26 -1.72 8.36
CA ALA A 273 -26.50 -2.03 9.00
C ALA A 273 -27.67 -1.34 8.30
N THR A 274 -28.67 -2.12 7.91
CA THR A 274 -29.91 -1.63 7.28
C THR A 274 -31.07 -1.51 8.28
N THR A 275 -30.84 -1.84 9.55
CA THR A 275 -31.87 -1.84 10.59
C THR A 275 -32.08 -0.45 11.16
N GLN A 276 -33.34 -0.13 11.49
CA GLN A 276 -33.71 1.14 12.14
C GLN A 276 -33.31 1.20 13.62
N THR A 277 -32.89 0.09 14.20
CA THR A 277 -32.47 -0.02 15.60
C THR A 277 -31.11 -0.71 15.70
N ILE A 278 -30.34 -0.35 16.73
CA ILE A 278 -29.11 -1.03 17.13
C ILE A 278 -29.50 -2.35 17.80
N LYS A 279 -29.12 -3.47 17.16
CA LYS A 279 -29.45 -4.81 17.63
C LYS A 279 -28.71 -5.17 18.91
N LYS A 280 -29.29 -6.10 19.68
CA LYS A 280 -28.66 -6.67 20.88
C LYS A 280 -27.27 -7.21 20.63
N ASP A 281 -27.05 -7.90 19.49
CA ASP A 281 -25.73 -8.47 19.16
C ASP A 281 -24.66 -7.40 18.96
N TYR A 282 -25.02 -6.25 18.39
CA TYR A 282 -24.08 -5.13 18.24
C TYR A 282 -23.69 -4.53 19.61
N CYS A 283 -24.67 -4.39 20.52
CA CYS A 283 -24.38 -3.98 21.88
C CYS A 283 -23.49 -4.98 22.62
N ASN A 284 -23.72 -6.29 22.42
CA ASN A 284 -22.89 -7.34 23.01
C ASN A 284 -21.46 -7.31 22.46
N GLN A 285 -21.26 -7.06 21.16
CA GLN A 285 -19.94 -6.92 20.56
C GLN A 285 -19.19 -5.75 21.18
N LEU A 286 -19.80 -4.55 21.24
CA LEU A 286 -19.18 -3.40 21.88
C LEU A 286 -18.85 -3.64 23.35
N SER A 287 -19.74 -4.33 24.10
CA SER A 287 -19.48 -4.72 25.50
C SER A 287 -18.30 -5.69 25.59
N GLY A 288 -18.20 -6.64 24.64
CA GLY A 288 -17.06 -7.55 24.53
C GLY A 288 -15.75 -6.79 24.31
N SER A 289 -15.75 -5.80 23.42
CA SER A 289 -14.59 -4.95 23.13
C SER A 289 -14.19 -4.06 24.32
N VAL A 290 -15.15 -3.57 25.09
CA VAL A 290 -14.89 -2.86 26.35
C VAL A 290 -14.28 -3.79 27.39
N ASN A 291 -14.73 -5.03 27.52
CA ASN A 291 -14.15 -6.01 28.42
C ASN A 291 -12.72 -6.36 28.00
N TRP A 292 -12.51 -6.60 26.71
CA TRP A 292 -11.16 -6.79 26.15
C TRP A 292 -10.23 -5.60 26.49
N PHE A 293 -10.74 -4.36 26.35
CA PHE A 293 -9.99 -3.16 26.72
C PHE A 293 -9.60 -3.20 28.22
N LYS A 294 -10.53 -3.47 29.11
CA LYS A 294 -10.27 -3.53 30.56
C LYS A 294 -9.25 -4.60 30.94
N GLU A 295 -9.20 -5.72 30.23
CA GLU A 295 -8.22 -6.79 30.43
C GLU A 295 -6.82 -6.39 29.96
N ASN A 296 -6.73 -5.66 28.86
CA ASN A 296 -5.47 -5.28 28.23
C ASN A 296 -4.93 -3.92 28.72
N TYR A 297 -5.81 -3.02 29.16
CA TYR A 297 -5.49 -1.65 29.59
C TYR A 297 -6.00 -1.40 31.02
N VAL A 298 -5.23 -1.86 32.00
CA VAL A 298 -5.62 -1.73 33.42
C VAL A 298 -5.64 -0.26 33.87
N TYR A 299 -6.43 -0.01 34.95
CA TYR A 299 -6.48 1.30 35.61
C TYR A 299 -5.08 1.96 35.75
N PRO A 300 -4.92 3.27 35.51
CA PRO A 300 -5.95 4.31 35.41
C PRO A 300 -6.45 4.60 33.97
N ASN A 301 -6.34 3.66 33.03
CA ASN A 301 -6.83 3.86 31.67
C ASN A 301 -8.36 3.81 31.62
N GLU A 302 -8.94 4.76 30.89
CA GLU A 302 -10.38 4.88 30.70
C GLU A 302 -10.74 4.87 29.21
N CYS A 303 -11.90 4.32 28.87
CA CYS A 303 -12.38 4.35 27.50
C CYS A 303 -13.82 4.85 27.40
N VAL A 304 -14.13 5.46 26.25
CA VAL A 304 -15.49 5.77 25.81
C VAL A 304 -15.90 4.78 24.73
N PRO A 305 -16.92 3.95 24.97
CA PRO A 305 -17.45 3.05 23.95
C PRO A 305 -18.22 3.82 22.89
N ILE A 306 -17.89 3.64 21.62
CA ILE A 306 -18.55 4.29 20.48
C ILE A 306 -19.06 3.24 19.51
N MET A 307 -20.35 3.31 19.19
CA MET A 307 -20.97 2.57 18.10
C MET A 307 -21.14 3.48 16.89
N ILE A 308 -20.56 3.11 15.75
CA ILE A 308 -20.84 3.79 14.48
C ILE A 308 -21.99 3.02 13.80
N HIS A 309 -23.17 3.65 13.74
CA HIS A 309 -24.37 3.00 13.25
C HIS A 309 -25.33 4.05 12.65
N PRO A 310 -26.12 3.72 11.59
CA PRO A 310 -27.06 4.66 11.00
C PRO A 310 -28.11 5.22 11.98
N SER A 311 -28.54 4.40 12.95
CA SER A 311 -29.52 4.79 13.98
C SER A 311 -28.87 4.92 15.36
N LYS A 312 -29.41 5.81 16.19
CA LYS A 312 -29.10 5.92 17.63
C LYS A 312 -30.10 5.17 18.52
N VAL A 313 -31.19 4.63 17.97
CA VAL A 313 -32.24 3.93 18.71
C VAL A 313 -31.82 2.49 18.96
N VAL A 314 -31.85 2.07 20.21
CA VAL A 314 -31.49 0.72 20.63
C VAL A 314 -32.74 -0.16 20.72
N ASP A 315 -32.62 -1.41 20.29
CA ASP A 315 -33.70 -2.40 20.40
C ASP A 315 -34.07 -2.66 21.86
N GLU A 316 -35.37 -2.91 22.13
CA GLU A 316 -35.92 -3.13 23.48
C GLU A 316 -35.20 -4.24 24.26
N VAL A 317 -34.78 -5.30 23.55
CA VAL A 317 -34.12 -6.48 24.15
C VAL A 317 -32.60 -6.28 24.35
N ALA A 318 -32.04 -5.13 23.93
CA ALA A 318 -30.64 -4.86 24.05
C ALA A 318 -30.30 -4.16 25.36
N SER A 319 -29.12 -4.45 25.90
CA SER A 319 -28.58 -3.81 27.11
C SER A 319 -27.24 -3.17 26.80
N PRO A 320 -27.23 -1.95 26.24
CA PRO A 320 -26.00 -1.23 25.96
C PRO A 320 -25.30 -0.79 27.26
N ASP A 321 -23.98 -0.58 27.18
CA ASP A 321 -23.23 0.11 28.24
C ASP A 321 -23.79 1.53 28.42
N GLU A 322 -23.96 1.99 29.70
CA GLU A 322 -24.53 3.30 29.99
C GLU A 322 -23.72 4.48 29.41
N ASN A 323 -22.43 4.27 29.23
CA ASN A 323 -21.53 5.26 28.66
C ASN A 323 -21.42 5.15 27.13
N MET A 324 -22.13 4.22 26.50
CA MET A 324 -22.11 4.05 25.04
C MET A 324 -22.55 5.34 24.35
N ARG A 325 -21.75 5.73 23.37
CA ARG A 325 -22.05 6.84 22.46
C ARG A 325 -22.31 6.29 21.07
N VAL A 326 -23.06 7.02 20.26
CA VAL A 326 -23.36 6.63 18.88
C VAL A 326 -22.91 7.74 17.94
N MET A 327 -22.15 7.38 16.92
CA MET A 327 -21.87 8.25 15.78
C MET A 327 -22.80 7.84 14.63
N THR A 328 -23.82 8.65 14.37
CA THR A 328 -24.77 8.39 13.26
C THR A 328 -24.24 9.00 11.96
N GLU A 329 -24.95 8.76 10.85
CA GLU A 329 -24.61 9.36 9.55
C GLU A 329 -24.49 10.89 9.60
N LYS A 330 -25.33 11.55 10.39
CA LYS A 330 -25.31 13.01 10.57
C LYS A 330 -24.02 13.46 11.25
N GLU A 331 -23.63 12.81 12.35
CA GLU A 331 -22.42 13.11 13.08
C GLU A 331 -21.17 12.78 12.24
N LEU A 332 -21.16 11.64 11.55
CA LEU A 332 -20.10 11.24 10.64
C LEU A 332 -19.91 12.24 9.49
N THR A 333 -21.01 12.69 8.88
CA THR A 333 -20.97 13.69 7.80
C THR A 333 -20.41 15.03 8.30
N CYS A 334 -20.82 15.47 9.49
CA CYS A 334 -20.29 16.67 10.12
C CYS A 334 -18.77 16.52 10.41
N PHE A 335 -18.36 15.38 10.93
CA PHE A 335 -16.96 15.06 11.21
C PHE A 335 -16.11 15.11 9.94
N ARG A 336 -16.54 14.42 8.88
CA ARG A 336 -15.85 14.39 7.58
C ARG A 336 -15.69 15.80 7.00
N LYS A 337 -16.76 16.62 7.04
CA LYS A 337 -16.71 17.99 6.55
C LYS A 337 -15.68 18.81 7.32
N ASN A 338 -15.72 18.80 8.65
CA ASN A 338 -14.81 19.58 9.47
C ASN A 338 -13.35 19.13 9.29
N LEU A 339 -13.12 17.84 9.11
CA LEU A 339 -11.80 17.30 8.83
C LEU A 339 -11.25 17.80 7.48
N ARG A 340 -12.07 17.73 6.43
CA ARG A 340 -11.68 18.22 5.12
C ARG A 340 -11.38 19.72 5.14
N ASP A 341 -12.24 20.50 5.78
CA ASP A 341 -12.08 21.96 5.91
C ASP A 341 -10.83 22.31 6.72
N PHE A 342 -10.51 21.54 7.77
CA PHE A 342 -9.27 21.68 8.56
C PHE A 342 -8.04 21.50 7.67
N TYR A 343 -7.94 20.40 6.93
CA TYR A 343 -6.79 20.13 6.08
C TYR A 343 -6.69 21.08 4.89
N SER A 344 -7.82 21.47 4.30
CA SER A 344 -7.86 22.48 3.25
C SER A 344 -7.28 23.82 3.74
N THR A 345 -7.69 24.27 4.93
CA THR A 345 -7.19 25.51 5.52
C THR A 345 -5.73 25.40 5.95
N LEU A 346 -5.30 24.24 6.47
CA LEU A 346 -3.91 24.00 6.84
C LEU A 346 -3.00 24.07 5.60
N CYS A 347 -3.40 23.48 4.50
CA CYS A 347 -2.67 23.53 3.23
C CYS A 347 -2.59 24.95 2.65
N GLN A 348 -3.68 25.73 2.74
CA GLN A 348 -3.68 27.12 2.28
C GLN A 348 -2.72 28.03 3.05
N ASN A 349 -2.42 27.72 4.31
CA ASN A 349 -1.43 28.46 5.12
C ASN A 349 0.03 28.16 4.76
N GLY A 350 0.29 27.12 3.96
CA GLY A 350 1.60 26.83 3.40
C GLY A 350 2.65 26.24 4.37
N ASN A 351 2.39 26.24 5.68
CA ASN A 351 3.28 25.65 6.69
C ASN A 351 2.55 24.53 7.47
N LEU A 352 2.85 23.29 7.10
CA LEU A 352 2.24 22.09 7.70
C LEU A 352 2.80 21.76 9.07
N SER A 353 3.96 22.32 9.46
CA SER A 353 4.66 22.00 10.70
C SER A 353 4.44 23.03 11.82
N ASP A 354 3.63 24.08 11.59
CA ASP A 354 3.33 25.07 12.61
C ASP A 354 2.33 24.53 13.64
N VAL A 355 2.86 24.02 14.75
CA VAL A 355 2.10 23.42 15.86
C VAL A 355 1.07 24.41 16.44
N ASN A 356 1.40 25.70 16.53
CA ASN A 356 0.47 26.70 17.07
C ASN A 356 -0.72 26.89 16.12
N LYS A 357 -0.44 26.95 14.82
CA LYS A 357 -1.49 27.06 13.80
C LYS A 357 -2.37 25.82 13.74
N ILE A 358 -1.76 24.64 13.79
CA ILE A 358 -2.49 23.36 13.87
C ILE A 358 -3.44 23.39 15.10
N ASN A 359 -2.94 23.77 16.26
CA ASN A 359 -3.75 23.80 17.49
C ASN A 359 -4.90 24.84 17.41
N GLU A 360 -4.68 25.98 16.76
CA GLU A 360 -5.73 26.96 16.47
C GLU A 360 -6.81 26.37 15.57
N LEU A 361 -6.41 25.73 14.47
CA LEU A 361 -7.33 25.11 13.50
C LEU A 361 -8.11 23.95 14.11
N LEU A 362 -7.49 23.11 14.93
CA LEU A 362 -8.20 22.07 15.70
C LEU A 362 -9.33 22.63 16.53
N ARG A 363 -9.12 23.81 17.15
CA ARG A 363 -10.15 24.50 17.92
C ARG A 363 -11.26 25.06 17.03
N ILE A 364 -10.91 25.68 15.90
CA ILE A 364 -11.86 26.28 14.94
C ILE A 364 -12.78 25.20 14.38
N TYR A 365 -12.19 24.09 13.89
CA TYR A 365 -12.93 23.01 13.24
C TYR A 365 -13.45 21.95 14.22
N LYS A 366 -13.29 22.18 15.54
CA LYS A 366 -13.82 21.27 16.58
C LYS A 366 -13.29 19.84 16.47
N LEU A 367 -11.98 19.71 16.25
CA LEU A 367 -11.30 18.40 16.06
C LEU A 367 -10.34 18.06 17.21
N ARG A 368 -10.43 18.77 18.33
CA ARG A 368 -9.67 18.41 19.53
C ARG A 368 -10.16 17.09 20.09
N LYS A 369 -9.29 16.40 20.83
CA LYS A 369 -9.60 15.13 21.51
C LYS A 369 -10.95 15.13 22.24
N ASP A 370 -11.27 16.22 22.98
CA ASP A 370 -12.53 16.33 23.72
C ASP A 370 -13.74 16.62 22.80
N ASP A 371 -13.52 17.23 21.64
CA ASP A 371 -14.57 17.50 20.67
C ASP A 371 -15.06 16.22 19.99
N ILE A 372 -14.19 15.20 19.86
CA ILE A 372 -14.54 13.94 19.15
C ILE A 372 -15.78 13.29 19.76
N VAL A 373 -15.78 13.12 21.07
CA VAL A 373 -16.92 12.53 21.79
C VAL A 373 -18.08 13.52 21.87
N ASN A 374 -17.82 14.77 22.27
CA ASN A 374 -18.87 15.74 22.58
C ASN A 374 -19.62 16.25 21.34
N ARG A 375 -18.94 16.37 20.20
CA ARG A 375 -19.48 16.97 18.98
C ARG A 375 -19.95 15.93 17.96
N TYR A 376 -19.24 14.81 17.83
CA TYR A 376 -19.46 13.84 16.77
C TYR A 376 -20.06 12.53 17.25
N THR A 377 -20.57 12.51 18.49
CA THR A 377 -21.38 11.41 18.99
C THR A 377 -22.59 11.92 19.76
N VAL A 378 -23.64 11.12 19.81
CA VAL A 378 -24.86 11.36 20.56
C VAL A 378 -25.09 10.22 21.57
N LYS A 379 -25.93 10.45 22.58
CA LYS A 379 -26.41 9.38 23.44
C LYS A 379 -27.37 8.49 22.64
N PHE A 380 -27.39 7.21 22.97
CA PHE A 380 -28.41 6.32 22.42
C PHE A 380 -29.79 6.64 23.02
N GLU A 381 -30.83 6.27 22.31
CA GLU A 381 -32.23 6.33 22.75
C GLU A 381 -32.78 4.91 22.82
N ARG A 382 -33.63 4.63 23.80
CA ARG A 382 -34.39 3.38 23.82
C ARG A 382 -35.64 3.53 22.97
N LYS A 383 -36.02 2.45 22.31
CA LYS A 383 -37.30 2.39 21.64
C LYS A 383 -38.38 2.42 22.70
N ASP A 384 -39.32 3.40 22.60
CA ASP A 384 -40.49 3.50 23.46
C ASP A 384 -41.44 2.35 23.25
#